data_0a020353cbdf506ce786042a2e11e108
#
_entry.id   0a020353cbdf506ce786042a2e11e108
#
_cell.length_a   1.000
_cell.length_b   1.000
_cell.length_c   1.000
_cell.angle_alpha   90.00
_cell.angle_beta   90.00
_cell.angle_gamma   90.00
#
_symmetry.space_group_name_H-M   'P 1'
#
loop_
_entity.id
_entity.type
_entity.pdbx_description
1 polymer ?
#
loop_
_entity_poly.entity_id
_entity_poly.type
_entity_poly.pdbx_seq_one_letter_code
_entity_poly.pdbx_strand_id
1 'polypeptide(L)'
;DGRMSYGDYLHIDRILGAQTPLSDAHDEMLFIIQHQTSELWMRLALHELDAARRMIAADRAQEAFKMLARVSRIFEQLNSAWDVLRTMTPSDYTTFRETLGQSSGFQSWQYRLIEYAVGNRNLAMLKPHAHRPDLTARLEAELARPSLYDEALRHLARRGLHPGAVVFIAP
;
A
#
# COMPACT_ATOMS: atom_id res chain seq x y z
N ASP A 1 24.64 -23.21 18.55
CA ASP A 1 23.27 -23.70 18.44
C ASP A 1 22.57 -22.94 17.32
N GLY A 2 22.42 -23.60 16.16
CA GLY A 2 21.82 -22.99 14.95
C GLY A 2 20.28 -22.86 15.03
N ARG A 3 19.74 -22.46 16.16
CA ARG A 3 18.29 -22.22 16.33
C ARG A 3 17.96 -20.79 15.95
N MET A 4 17.13 -20.64 14.90
CA MET A 4 16.57 -19.36 14.49
C MET A 4 15.81 -18.71 15.65
N SER A 5 16.21 -17.52 16.08
CA SER A 5 15.50 -16.73 17.09
C SER A 5 14.37 -15.91 16.47
N TYR A 6 13.51 -15.36 17.31
CA TYR A 6 12.46 -14.42 16.90
C TYR A 6 13.05 -13.20 16.14
N GLY A 7 14.14 -12.64 16.67
CA GLY A 7 14.81 -11.49 16.05
C GLY A 7 15.43 -11.83 14.69
N ASP A 8 16.05 -13.03 14.58
CA ASP A 8 16.64 -13.50 13.31
C ASP A 8 15.57 -13.69 12.24
N TYR A 9 14.48 -14.36 12.58
CA TYR A 9 13.38 -14.62 11.64
C TYR A 9 12.74 -13.34 11.10
N LEU A 10 12.50 -12.37 11.97
CA LEU A 10 11.86 -11.10 11.61
C LEU A 10 12.84 -10.03 11.12
N HIS A 11 14.15 -10.29 11.19
CA HIS A 11 15.19 -9.28 10.92
C HIS A 11 14.99 -8.00 11.74
N ILE A 12 14.65 -8.15 13.03
CA ILE A 12 14.25 -7.05 13.91
C ILE A 12 15.31 -5.96 13.96
N ASP A 13 16.58 -6.31 14.06
CA ASP A 13 17.69 -5.34 14.13
C ASP A 13 17.75 -4.45 12.90
N ARG A 14 17.43 -4.99 11.71
CA ARG A 14 17.37 -4.22 10.45
C ARG A 14 16.17 -3.27 10.43
N ILE A 15 15.03 -3.71 10.94
CA ILE A 15 13.81 -2.90 10.98
C ILE A 15 13.98 -1.76 11.99
N LEU A 16 14.42 -2.07 13.21
CA LEU A 16 14.61 -1.09 14.27
C LEU A 16 15.87 -0.22 14.09
N GLY A 17 16.77 -0.60 13.22
CA GLY A 17 17.94 0.20 12.82
C GLY A 17 17.71 1.08 11.58
N ALA A 18 16.50 1.09 11.03
CA ALA A 18 16.19 1.83 9.79
C ALA A 18 15.70 3.27 10.05
N GLN A 19 15.63 3.73 11.29
CA GLN A 19 15.22 5.07 11.65
C GLN A 19 16.45 5.99 11.75
N THR A 20 16.53 6.98 10.88
CA THR A 20 17.62 7.94 10.84
C THR A 20 17.05 9.36 10.78
N PRO A 21 16.74 9.98 11.94
CA PRO A 21 16.32 11.38 12.01
C PRO A 21 17.37 12.31 11.39
N LEU A 22 16.91 13.36 10.75
CA LEU A 22 17.76 14.39 10.13
C LEU A 22 17.86 15.66 11.01
N SER A 23 17.10 15.70 12.09
CA SER A 23 17.07 16.81 13.05
C SER A 23 17.01 16.29 14.49
N ASP A 24 17.12 17.20 15.45
CA ASP A 24 16.96 16.92 16.87
C ASP A 24 15.50 17.01 17.35
N ALA A 25 14.56 17.21 16.43
CA ALA A 25 13.14 17.32 16.75
C ALA A 25 12.59 15.97 17.25
N HIS A 26 11.99 15.96 18.45
CA HIS A 26 11.46 14.74 19.08
C HIS A 26 10.47 13.99 18.18
N ASP A 27 9.57 14.70 17.53
CA ASP A 27 8.47 14.13 16.75
C ASP A 27 8.88 13.64 15.36
N GLU A 28 10.11 13.91 14.93
CA GLU A 28 10.62 13.34 13.69
C GLU A 28 10.68 11.81 13.75
N MET A 29 10.99 11.23 14.91
CA MET A 29 10.96 9.77 15.10
C MET A 29 9.54 9.22 14.95
N LEU A 30 8.53 9.89 15.51
CA LEU A 30 7.13 9.54 15.32
C LEU A 30 6.77 9.54 13.82
N PHE A 31 7.16 10.60 13.11
CA PHE A 31 6.90 10.73 11.66
C PHE A 31 7.52 9.59 10.87
N ILE A 32 8.79 9.26 11.12
CA ILE A 32 9.51 8.17 10.43
C ILE A 32 8.82 6.83 10.68
N ILE A 33 8.61 6.46 11.95
CA ILE A 33 8.05 5.14 12.31
C ILE A 33 6.63 4.99 11.76
N GLN A 34 5.82 6.04 11.85
CA GLN A 34 4.46 6.04 11.32
C GLN A 34 4.44 5.71 9.82
N HIS A 35 5.30 6.35 9.02
CA HIS A 35 5.38 6.09 7.60
C HIS A 35 5.97 4.72 7.27
N GLN A 36 7.03 4.31 7.97
CA GLN A 36 7.60 2.97 7.80
C GLN A 36 6.59 1.86 8.13
N THR A 37 5.83 2.01 9.19
CA THR A 37 4.78 1.06 9.57
C THR A 37 3.68 0.99 8.51
N SER A 38 3.28 2.15 7.98
CA SER A 38 2.31 2.22 6.89
C SER A 38 2.81 1.51 5.63
N GLU A 39 4.07 1.69 5.26
CA GLU A 39 4.68 1.00 4.12
C GLU A 39 4.75 -0.53 4.32
N LEU A 40 4.98 -1.02 5.54
CA LEU A 40 4.93 -2.45 5.86
C LEU A 40 3.50 -3.02 5.74
N TRP A 41 2.48 -2.30 6.22
CA TRP A 41 1.09 -2.69 6.02
C TRP A 41 0.69 -2.69 4.54
N MET A 42 1.10 -1.68 3.77
CA MET A 42 0.87 -1.64 2.33
C MET A 42 1.55 -2.80 1.60
N ARG A 43 2.75 -3.20 2.04
CA ARG A 43 3.44 -4.39 1.53
C ARG A 43 2.58 -5.66 1.70
N LEU A 44 1.98 -5.84 2.87
CA LEU A 44 1.08 -6.97 3.13
C LEU A 44 -0.20 -6.85 2.31
N ALA A 45 -0.80 -5.66 2.20
CA ALA A 45 -1.98 -5.43 1.39
C ALA A 45 -1.76 -5.82 -0.09
N LEU A 46 -0.62 -5.43 -0.67
CA LEU A 46 -0.24 -5.82 -2.04
C LEU A 46 -0.09 -7.34 -2.20
N HIS A 47 0.49 -8.00 -1.22
CA HIS A 47 0.61 -9.46 -1.21
C HIS A 47 -0.75 -10.15 -1.24
N GLU A 48 -1.68 -9.70 -0.40
CA GLU A 48 -3.04 -10.25 -0.32
C GLU A 48 -3.88 -9.91 -1.57
N LEU A 49 -3.77 -8.70 -2.09
CA LEU A 49 -4.47 -8.27 -3.32
C LEU A 49 -4.03 -9.09 -4.54
N ASP A 50 -2.72 -9.33 -4.67
CA ASP A 50 -2.19 -10.14 -5.77
C ASP A 50 -2.66 -11.60 -5.65
N ALA A 51 -2.69 -12.16 -4.44
CA ALA A 51 -3.22 -13.49 -4.19
C ALA A 51 -4.73 -13.57 -4.48
N ALA A 52 -5.52 -12.60 -4.02
CA ALA A 52 -6.96 -12.53 -4.27
C ALA A 52 -7.27 -12.46 -5.77
N ARG A 53 -6.53 -11.63 -6.51
CA ARG A 53 -6.67 -11.50 -7.96
C ARG A 53 -6.42 -12.84 -8.68
N ARG A 54 -5.35 -13.56 -8.31
CA ARG A 54 -5.08 -14.91 -8.86
C ARG A 54 -6.20 -15.91 -8.54
N MET A 55 -6.74 -15.87 -7.33
CA MET A 55 -7.84 -16.77 -6.94
C MET A 55 -9.11 -16.48 -7.75
N ILE A 56 -9.48 -15.22 -7.94
CA ILE A 56 -10.65 -14.83 -8.75
C ILE A 56 -10.44 -15.21 -10.22
N ALA A 57 -9.25 -15.00 -10.77
CA ALA A 57 -8.92 -15.40 -12.14
C ALA A 57 -9.04 -16.93 -12.34
N ALA A 58 -8.76 -17.72 -11.29
CA ALA A 58 -8.86 -19.16 -11.27
C ALA A 58 -10.26 -19.70 -10.86
N ASP A 59 -11.28 -18.85 -10.80
CA ASP A 59 -12.65 -19.16 -10.35
C ASP A 59 -12.76 -19.65 -8.89
N ARG A 60 -11.77 -19.34 -8.06
CA ARG A 60 -11.68 -19.68 -6.62
C ARG A 60 -12.08 -18.48 -5.75
N ALA A 61 -13.21 -17.84 -6.05
CA ALA A 61 -13.63 -16.59 -5.39
C ALA A 61 -13.81 -16.72 -3.87
N GLN A 62 -14.24 -17.86 -3.36
CA GLN A 62 -14.38 -18.12 -1.92
C GLN A 62 -13.05 -17.94 -1.16
N GLU A 63 -11.96 -18.37 -1.76
CA GLU A 63 -10.63 -18.21 -1.16
C GLU A 63 -10.15 -16.75 -1.22
N ALA A 64 -10.50 -16.04 -2.30
CA ALA A 64 -10.21 -14.62 -2.43
C ALA A 64 -10.87 -13.78 -1.33
N PHE A 65 -12.08 -14.12 -0.88
CA PHE A 65 -12.79 -13.37 0.16
C PHE A 65 -12.02 -13.29 1.48
N LYS A 66 -11.31 -14.34 1.88
CA LYS A 66 -10.46 -14.31 3.07
C LYS A 66 -9.32 -13.31 2.92
N MET A 67 -8.70 -13.24 1.75
CA MET A 67 -7.62 -12.31 1.44
C MET A 67 -8.13 -10.87 1.42
N LEU A 68 -9.29 -10.63 0.79
CA LEU A 68 -9.92 -9.31 0.74
C LEU A 68 -10.39 -8.83 2.12
N ALA A 69 -10.92 -9.72 2.96
CA ALA A 69 -11.24 -9.40 4.34
C ALA A 69 -9.99 -8.96 5.13
N ARG A 70 -8.84 -9.62 4.88
CA ARG A 70 -7.56 -9.20 5.49
C ARG A 70 -7.11 -7.83 4.98
N VAL A 71 -7.24 -7.55 3.69
CA VAL A 71 -6.97 -6.23 3.11
C VAL A 71 -7.81 -5.15 3.81
N SER A 72 -9.11 -5.40 4.02
CA SER A 72 -9.97 -4.47 4.77
C SER A 72 -9.41 -4.19 6.18
N ARG A 73 -9.00 -5.21 6.93
CA ARG A 73 -8.40 -5.05 8.25
C ARG A 73 -7.08 -4.30 8.23
N ILE A 74 -6.27 -4.50 7.19
CA ILE A 74 -5.02 -3.72 7.01
C ILE A 74 -5.35 -2.23 6.84
N PHE A 75 -6.36 -1.89 6.03
CA PHE A 75 -6.78 -0.50 5.84
C PHE A 75 -7.36 0.12 7.12
N GLU A 76 -8.05 -0.66 7.96
CA GLU A 76 -8.46 -0.20 9.29
C GLU A 76 -7.24 0.17 10.16
N GLN A 77 -6.15 -0.63 10.12
CA GLN A 77 -4.91 -0.29 10.82
C GLN A 77 -4.25 0.97 10.25
N LEU A 78 -4.17 1.08 8.92
CA LEU A 78 -3.64 2.28 8.27
C LEU A 78 -4.43 3.54 8.67
N ASN A 79 -5.74 3.45 8.76
CA ASN A 79 -6.59 4.56 9.17
C ASN A 79 -6.43 4.88 10.67
N SER A 80 -6.41 3.88 11.55
CA SER A 80 -6.25 4.10 12.99
C SER A 80 -4.86 4.65 13.35
N ALA A 81 -3.85 4.33 12.56
CA ALA A 81 -2.49 4.84 12.75
C ALA A 81 -2.41 6.39 12.64
N TRP A 82 -3.35 7.02 11.92
CA TRP A 82 -3.47 8.49 11.89
C TRP A 82 -3.79 9.10 13.26
N ASP A 83 -4.43 8.34 14.17
CA ASP A 83 -4.72 8.84 15.51
C ASP A 83 -3.44 9.06 16.33
N VAL A 84 -2.40 8.25 16.09
CA VAL A 84 -1.07 8.47 16.66
C VAL A 84 -0.40 9.69 16.01
N LEU A 85 -0.43 9.80 14.68
CA LEU A 85 0.18 10.92 13.98
C LEU A 85 -0.47 12.27 14.35
N ARG A 86 -1.77 12.30 14.63
CA ARG A 86 -2.52 13.50 15.05
C ARG A 86 -2.09 14.06 16.41
N THR A 87 -1.32 13.30 17.19
CA THR A 87 -0.73 13.82 18.45
C THR A 87 0.37 14.84 18.19
N MET A 88 0.96 14.82 17.00
CA MET A 88 1.90 15.84 16.54
C MET A 88 1.13 17.11 16.15
N THR A 89 1.51 18.22 16.73
CA THR A 89 0.92 19.51 16.35
C THR A 89 1.53 20.07 15.07
N PRO A 90 0.86 21.00 14.36
CA PRO A 90 1.48 21.70 13.22
C PRO A 90 2.79 22.39 13.58
N SER A 91 2.91 22.92 14.82
CA SER A 91 4.13 23.54 15.32
C SER A 91 5.28 22.52 15.41
N ASP A 92 5.02 21.33 15.94
CA ASP A 92 6.02 20.25 16.04
C ASP A 92 6.50 19.83 14.66
N TYR A 93 5.57 19.66 13.72
CA TYR A 93 5.91 19.31 12.34
C TYR A 93 6.78 20.37 11.65
N THR A 94 6.55 21.66 11.90
CA THR A 94 7.36 22.73 11.28
C THR A 94 8.80 22.71 11.75
N THR A 95 9.12 22.14 12.93
CA THR A 95 10.48 22.07 13.45
C THR A 95 11.44 21.25 12.60
N PHE A 96 10.93 20.26 11.86
CA PHE A 96 11.75 19.40 10.98
C PHE A 96 11.28 19.37 9.52
N ARG A 97 10.17 20.05 9.18
CA ARG A 97 9.61 20.03 7.81
C ARG A 97 10.62 20.42 6.73
N GLU A 98 11.46 21.40 7.01
CA GLU A 98 12.47 21.87 6.05
C GLU A 98 13.54 20.81 5.75
N THR A 99 13.90 19.97 6.71
CA THR A 99 14.90 18.90 6.54
C THR A 99 14.40 17.81 5.60
N LEU A 100 13.08 17.65 5.45
CA LEU A 100 12.48 16.64 4.56
C LEU A 100 12.57 17.03 3.07
N GLY A 101 12.88 18.29 2.75
CA GLY A 101 13.00 18.77 1.38
C GLY A 101 11.74 18.49 0.54
N GLN A 102 11.92 17.79 -0.57
CA GLN A 102 10.85 17.41 -1.51
C GLN A 102 10.12 16.12 -1.12
N SER A 103 10.46 15.49 0.02
CA SER A 103 9.82 14.24 0.45
C SER A 103 8.34 14.46 0.73
N SER A 104 7.50 13.53 0.26
CA SER A 104 6.05 13.56 0.42
C SER A 104 5.47 12.16 0.40
N GLY A 105 4.46 11.92 1.22
CA GLY A 105 3.69 10.67 1.19
C GLY A 105 3.04 10.36 -0.17
N PHE A 106 2.82 11.38 -1.01
CA PHE A 106 2.38 11.18 -2.40
C PHE A 106 3.39 10.40 -3.26
N GLN A 107 4.63 10.27 -2.80
CA GLN A 107 5.68 9.48 -3.45
C GLN A 107 5.68 8.00 -3.01
N SER A 108 4.72 7.54 -2.20
CA SER A 108 4.58 6.12 -1.92
C SER A 108 4.19 5.36 -3.18
N TRP A 109 5.14 4.62 -3.74
CA TRP A 109 4.90 3.77 -4.89
C TRP A 109 4.04 2.55 -4.54
N GLN A 110 4.08 2.06 -3.30
CA GLN A 110 3.22 0.98 -2.84
C GLN A 110 1.75 1.40 -2.81
N TYR A 111 1.47 2.62 -2.35
CA TYR A 111 0.11 3.15 -2.38
C TYR A 111 -0.41 3.25 -3.83
N ARG A 112 0.43 3.69 -4.78
CA ARG A 112 0.05 3.72 -6.21
C ARG A 112 -0.21 2.32 -6.76
N LEU A 113 0.64 1.33 -6.42
CA LEU A 113 0.39 -0.07 -6.83
C LEU A 113 -0.94 -0.60 -6.28
N ILE A 114 -1.30 -0.27 -5.04
CA ILE A 114 -2.60 -0.67 -4.46
C ILE A 114 -3.75 -0.07 -5.27
N GLU A 115 -3.70 1.23 -5.57
CA GLU A 115 -4.74 1.88 -6.39
C GLU A 115 -4.88 1.21 -7.75
N TYR A 116 -3.79 0.95 -8.44
CA TYR A 116 -3.81 0.28 -9.75
C TYR A 116 -4.30 -1.16 -9.64
N ALA A 117 -3.87 -1.88 -8.61
CA ALA A 117 -4.30 -3.26 -8.37
C ALA A 117 -5.80 -3.40 -8.14
N VAL A 118 -6.45 -2.43 -7.49
CA VAL A 118 -7.91 -2.43 -7.29
C VAL A 118 -8.70 -1.88 -8.47
N GLY A 119 -8.07 -1.11 -9.37
CA GLY A 119 -8.70 -0.59 -10.60
C GLY A 119 -8.69 0.94 -10.76
N ASN A 120 -8.16 1.70 -9.79
CA ASN A 120 -7.99 3.15 -9.92
C ASN A 120 -6.71 3.48 -10.71
N ARG A 121 -6.83 3.62 -12.03
CA ARG A 121 -5.70 3.75 -12.97
C ARG A 121 -5.42 5.20 -13.39
N ASN A 122 -5.14 6.06 -12.42
CA ASN A 122 -4.78 7.45 -12.70
C ASN A 122 -3.32 7.56 -13.18
N LEU A 123 -3.12 7.70 -14.49
CA LEU A 123 -1.79 7.80 -15.12
C LEU A 123 -1.00 9.05 -14.70
N ALA A 124 -1.68 10.11 -14.26
CA ALA A 124 -1.00 11.30 -13.77
C ALA A 124 -0.12 11.01 -12.53
N MET A 125 -0.46 9.98 -11.80
CA MET A 125 0.29 9.54 -10.60
C MET A 125 1.62 8.84 -10.91
N LEU A 126 1.98 8.63 -12.18
CA LEU A 126 3.34 8.21 -12.58
C LEU A 126 4.35 9.36 -12.47
N LYS A 127 3.92 10.62 -12.67
CA LYS A 127 4.81 11.79 -12.67
C LYS A 127 5.69 11.93 -11.43
N PRO A 128 5.19 11.74 -10.18
CA PRO A 128 6.04 11.83 -8.99
C PRO A 128 7.19 10.82 -8.96
N HIS A 129 7.09 9.74 -9.74
CA HIS A 129 8.07 8.66 -9.79
C HIS A 129 9.03 8.74 -10.99
N ALA A 130 8.88 9.73 -11.88
CA ALA A 130 9.67 9.85 -13.11
C ALA A 130 11.19 9.91 -12.88
N HIS A 131 11.64 10.35 -11.70
CA HIS A 131 13.03 10.38 -11.29
C HIS A 131 13.59 8.99 -10.88
N ARG A 132 12.75 7.96 -10.80
CA ARG A 132 13.06 6.58 -10.41
C ARG A 132 12.56 5.60 -11.48
N PRO A 133 13.35 5.33 -12.55
CA PRO A 133 12.94 4.45 -13.64
C PRO A 133 12.53 3.04 -13.19
N ASP A 134 13.19 2.52 -12.16
CA ASP A 134 12.87 1.22 -11.57
C ASP A 134 11.46 1.17 -10.95
N LEU A 135 11.03 2.25 -10.29
CA LEU A 135 9.69 2.36 -9.70
C LEU A 135 8.65 2.63 -10.79
N THR A 136 8.97 3.48 -11.75
CA THR A 136 8.08 3.76 -12.90
C THR A 136 7.78 2.47 -13.66
N ALA A 137 8.79 1.66 -13.98
CA ALA A 137 8.61 0.38 -14.65
C ALA A 137 7.70 -0.59 -13.85
N ARG A 138 7.81 -0.61 -12.51
CA ARG A 138 6.92 -1.41 -11.64
C ARG A 138 5.47 -0.95 -11.72
N LEU A 139 5.25 0.35 -11.69
CA LEU A 139 3.91 0.95 -11.78
C LEU A 139 3.28 0.69 -13.15
N GLU A 140 4.04 0.85 -14.22
CA GLU A 140 3.61 0.55 -15.59
C GLU A 140 3.29 -0.93 -15.78
N ALA A 141 4.10 -1.83 -15.22
CA ALA A 141 3.85 -3.26 -15.24
C ALA A 141 2.53 -3.62 -14.53
N GLU A 142 2.20 -2.96 -13.41
CA GLU A 142 0.93 -3.17 -12.74
C GLU A 142 -0.25 -2.61 -13.55
N LEU A 143 -0.09 -1.45 -14.19
CA LEU A 143 -1.10 -0.88 -15.09
C LEU A 143 -1.42 -1.78 -16.30
N ALA A 144 -0.44 -2.54 -16.77
CA ALA A 144 -0.61 -3.48 -17.89
C ALA A 144 -1.35 -4.77 -17.49
N ARG A 145 -1.45 -5.07 -16.19
CA ARG A 145 -2.14 -6.27 -15.69
C ARG A 145 -3.63 -6.01 -15.49
N PRO A 146 -4.50 -7.02 -15.60
CA PRO A 146 -5.87 -6.89 -15.14
C PRO A 146 -5.94 -6.53 -13.66
N SER A 147 -6.74 -5.53 -13.30
CA SER A 147 -6.99 -5.19 -11.90
C SER A 147 -7.86 -6.23 -11.20
N LEU A 148 -8.00 -6.12 -9.89
CA LEU A 148 -8.96 -6.91 -9.12
C LEU A 148 -10.39 -6.70 -9.64
N TYR A 149 -10.72 -5.45 -10.00
CA TYR A 149 -12.01 -5.11 -10.59
C TYR A 149 -12.21 -5.81 -11.94
N ASP A 150 -11.21 -5.79 -12.84
CA ASP A 150 -11.29 -6.46 -14.12
C ASP A 150 -11.49 -7.98 -13.95
N GLU A 151 -10.78 -8.63 -13.01
CA GLU A 151 -10.94 -10.05 -12.75
C GLU A 151 -12.29 -10.39 -12.11
N ALA A 152 -12.83 -9.51 -11.28
CA ALA A 152 -14.18 -9.67 -10.73
C ALA A 152 -15.24 -9.64 -11.85
N LEU A 153 -15.13 -8.68 -12.78
CA LEU A 153 -16.04 -8.62 -13.94
C LEU A 153 -15.92 -9.86 -14.84
N ARG A 154 -14.70 -10.32 -15.10
CA ARG A 154 -14.46 -11.54 -15.87
C ARG A 154 -15.05 -12.78 -15.18
N HIS A 155 -14.90 -12.87 -13.85
CA HIS A 155 -15.49 -13.95 -13.06
C HIS A 155 -17.02 -13.96 -13.15
N LEU A 156 -17.66 -12.80 -13.02
CA LEU A 156 -19.11 -12.67 -13.20
C LEU A 156 -19.56 -13.08 -14.61
N ALA A 157 -18.86 -12.65 -15.64
CA ALA A 157 -19.14 -13.00 -17.03
C ALA A 157 -19.03 -14.52 -17.25
N ARG A 158 -18.02 -15.20 -16.70
CA ARG A 158 -17.91 -16.67 -16.76
C ARG A 158 -19.09 -17.40 -16.11
N ARG A 159 -19.77 -16.75 -15.16
CA ARG A 159 -20.99 -17.28 -14.51
C ARG A 159 -22.29 -16.87 -15.20
N GLY A 160 -22.22 -16.28 -16.38
CA GLY A 160 -23.40 -15.84 -17.14
C GLY A 160 -24.01 -14.53 -16.61
N LEU A 161 -23.37 -13.85 -15.68
CA LEU A 161 -23.79 -12.55 -15.17
C LEU A 161 -23.13 -11.45 -16.02
N HIS A 162 -23.93 -10.72 -16.79
CA HIS A 162 -23.40 -9.66 -17.65
C HIS A 162 -23.36 -8.33 -16.90
N PRO A 163 -22.18 -7.74 -16.65
CA PRO A 163 -22.03 -6.48 -15.91
C PRO A 163 -22.67 -5.25 -16.61
N GLY A 164 -23.07 -5.38 -17.88
CA GLY A 164 -23.71 -4.31 -18.65
C GLY A 164 -25.06 -3.83 -18.11
N ALA A 165 -25.63 -4.50 -17.10
CA ALA A 165 -26.86 -4.08 -16.43
C ALA A 165 -26.59 -3.24 -15.15
N VAL A 166 -25.35 -3.08 -14.74
CA VAL A 166 -24.99 -2.27 -13.57
C VAL A 166 -24.45 -0.92 -14.05
N VAL A 167 -25.32 0.06 -14.11
CA VAL A 167 -24.91 1.45 -14.30
C VAL A 167 -24.23 1.90 -13.03
N PHE A 168 -22.89 1.98 -13.03
CA PHE A 168 -22.16 2.67 -11.98
C PHE A 168 -22.41 4.16 -12.14
N ILE A 169 -23.26 4.71 -11.31
CA ILE A 169 -23.29 6.16 -11.05
C ILE A 169 -22.07 6.43 -10.18
N ALA A 170 -20.99 6.91 -10.82
CA ALA A 170 -19.88 7.48 -10.08
C ALA A 170 -20.38 8.74 -9.35
N PRO A 171 -20.00 8.97 -8.08
CA PRO A 171 -20.32 10.20 -7.37
C PRO A 171 -19.58 11.41 -7.94
#